data_515067ec91d3bfb2c85987664dd3eedf
#
_entry.id   515067ec91d3bfb2c85987664dd3eedf
#
_cell.length_a   1.000
_cell.length_b   1.000
_cell.length_c   1.000
_cell.angle_alpha   90.00
_cell.angle_beta   90.00
_cell.angle_gamma   90.00
#
_symmetry.space_group_name_H-M   'P 1'
#
loop_
_entity.id
_entity.type
_entity.pdbx_description
1 polymer ?
#
loop_
_entity_poly.entity_id
_entity_poly.type
_entity_poly.pdbx_seq_one_letter_code
_entity_poly.pdbx_strand_id
1 'polypeptide(L)'
;MEPVDLALVLAVDASSSVDYDEFGLMMGGYAAAFRDAEVQAALVSGVQGAVSVTLMLWSNIAAQAIGVPWSRIASATDAEALAAAIESCPRLVAPGATALGEAMAAGFTLLGAYQGVFTRGVMDVSGDGAWNQGRSPGPVRDIGVAAGFVVNALAVVNEEPDLLAHYIENVVGGPGSFAMETTDYASFAEAIRRKLLREVQGAMVA
;
A
#
# COMPACT_ATOMS: atom_id res chain seq x y z
N MET A 1 -0.62 -1.95 -22.57
CA MET A 1 -0.08 -2.92 -21.59
C MET A 1 -1.04 -4.10 -21.54
N GLU A 2 -0.52 -5.31 -21.29
CA GLU A 2 -1.36 -6.50 -21.08
C GLU A 2 -2.23 -6.33 -19.83
N PRO A 3 -3.43 -6.93 -19.79
CA PRO A 3 -4.32 -6.87 -18.62
C PRO A 3 -3.68 -7.46 -17.37
N VAL A 4 -4.11 -7.00 -16.19
CA VAL A 4 -3.72 -7.54 -14.89
C VAL A 4 -4.94 -7.80 -14.01
N ASP A 5 -4.84 -8.74 -13.09
CA ASP A 5 -5.90 -9.03 -12.14
C ASP A 5 -6.05 -7.91 -11.10
N LEU A 6 -4.92 -7.30 -10.71
CA LEU A 6 -4.87 -6.28 -9.68
C LEU A 6 -3.89 -5.17 -10.08
N ALA A 7 -4.33 -3.91 -9.96
CA ALA A 7 -3.45 -2.74 -9.90
C ALA A 7 -3.36 -2.28 -8.43
N LEU A 8 -2.17 -2.34 -7.83
CA LEU A 8 -1.94 -2.10 -6.42
C LEU A 8 -1.01 -0.91 -6.19
N VAL A 9 -1.50 0.10 -5.48
CA VAL A 9 -0.67 1.20 -4.97
C VAL A 9 -0.31 0.90 -3.51
N LEU A 10 0.97 0.75 -3.22
CA LEU A 10 1.50 0.72 -1.86
C LEU A 10 1.79 2.15 -1.44
N ALA A 11 0.95 2.71 -0.56
CA ALA A 11 1.10 4.07 -0.02
C ALA A 11 1.75 3.98 1.37
N VAL A 12 3.07 4.18 1.41
CA VAL A 12 3.92 3.95 2.58
C VAL A 12 4.21 5.27 3.30
N ASP A 13 3.89 5.31 4.57
CA ASP A 13 4.15 6.44 5.45
C ASP A 13 5.66 6.68 5.61
N ALA A 14 6.04 7.93 5.49
CA ALA A 14 7.37 8.44 5.76
C ALA A 14 7.27 9.79 6.51
N SER A 15 6.22 9.96 7.34
CA SER A 15 6.04 11.10 8.23
C SER A 15 7.08 11.12 9.35
N SER A 16 7.06 12.14 10.19
CA SER A 16 8.11 12.33 11.20
C SER A 16 8.06 11.33 12.36
N SER A 17 6.96 10.62 12.56
CA SER A 17 6.84 9.52 13.53
C SER A 17 7.64 8.28 13.09
N VAL A 18 7.75 8.05 11.78
CA VAL A 18 8.58 6.98 11.23
C VAL A 18 10.04 7.42 11.20
N ASP A 19 10.90 6.85 12.02
CA ASP A 19 12.34 7.12 11.98
C ASP A 19 13.05 6.39 10.82
N TYR A 20 14.39 6.54 10.72
CA TYR A 20 15.15 5.91 9.60
C TYR A 20 15.24 4.40 9.73
N ASP A 21 15.35 3.86 10.96
CA ASP A 21 15.46 2.43 11.20
C ASP A 21 14.09 1.77 10.94
N GLU A 22 13.01 2.39 11.39
CA GLU A 22 11.63 1.98 11.15
C GLU A 22 11.26 1.99 9.66
N PHE A 23 11.66 3.07 8.95
CA PHE A 23 11.52 3.13 7.49
C PHE A 23 12.27 1.98 6.81
N GLY A 24 13.49 1.68 7.26
CA GLY A 24 14.27 0.53 6.79
C GLY A 24 13.56 -0.80 7.02
N LEU A 25 12.94 -0.99 8.19
CA LEU A 25 12.15 -2.19 8.52
C LEU A 25 10.90 -2.33 7.64
N MET A 26 10.20 -1.23 7.36
CA MET A 26 9.06 -1.24 6.44
C MET A 26 9.48 -1.66 5.03
N MET A 27 10.51 -1.02 4.46
CA MET A 27 10.98 -1.32 3.10
C MET A 27 11.52 -2.75 3.01
N GLY A 28 12.28 -3.20 3.99
CA GLY A 28 12.74 -4.59 4.11
C GLY A 28 11.60 -5.59 4.26
N GLY A 29 10.56 -5.23 5.01
CA GLY A 29 9.36 -6.04 5.20
C GLY A 29 8.57 -6.25 3.90
N TYR A 30 8.36 -5.19 3.13
CA TYR A 30 7.76 -5.29 1.79
C TYR A 30 8.62 -6.16 0.86
N ALA A 31 9.93 -5.91 0.82
CA ALA A 31 10.83 -6.70 -0.03
C ALA A 31 10.80 -8.19 0.35
N ALA A 32 10.84 -8.51 1.64
CA ALA A 32 10.73 -9.89 2.13
C ALA A 32 9.39 -10.53 1.74
N ALA A 33 8.28 -9.80 1.84
CA ALA A 33 6.96 -10.31 1.47
C ALA A 33 6.86 -10.62 -0.03
N PHE A 34 7.42 -9.79 -0.92
CA PHE A 34 7.45 -10.08 -2.36
C PHE A 34 8.43 -11.20 -2.75
N ARG A 35 9.39 -11.56 -1.86
CA ARG A 35 10.26 -12.75 -2.00
C ARG A 35 9.63 -14.03 -1.46
N ASP A 36 8.57 -13.93 -0.67
CA ASP A 36 7.88 -15.09 -0.12
C ASP A 36 7.24 -15.94 -1.23
N ALA A 37 7.49 -17.26 -1.22
CA ALA A 37 7.05 -18.15 -2.28
C ALA A 37 5.51 -18.26 -2.37
N GLU A 38 4.80 -18.16 -1.24
CA GLU A 38 3.33 -18.20 -1.21
C GLU A 38 2.75 -16.91 -1.80
N VAL A 39 3.34 -15.75 -1.46
CA VAL A 39 2.97 -14.46 -2.07
C VAL A 39 3.23 -14.49 -3.56
N GLN A 40 4.41 -14.94 -4.01
CA GLN A 40 4.74 -15.04 -5.43
C GLN A 40 3.75 -15.92 -6.20
N ALA A 41 3.40 -17.07 -5.64
CA ALA A 41 2.40 -17.95 -6.24
C ALA A 41 1.02 -17.31 -6.32
N ALA A 42 0.61 -16.60 -5.27
CA ALA A 42 -0.66 -15.88 -5.23
C ALA A 42 -0.73 -14.76 -6.28
N LEU A 43 0.33 -13.96 -6.44
CA LEU A 43 0.40 -12.83 -7.38
C LEU A 43 0.12 -13.22 -8.85
N VAL A 44 0.38 -14.46 -9.23
CA VAL A 44 0.20 -14.96 -10.60
C VAL A 44 -0.94 -15.99 -10.72
N SER A 45 -1.74 -16.18 -9.68
CA SER A 45 -2.81 -17.19 -9.64
C SER A 45 -4.14 -16.73 -10.22
N GLY A 46 -4.30 -15.46 -10.54
CA GLY A 46 -5.53 -14.88 -11.09
C GLY A 46 -5.75 -15.24 -12.57
N VAL A 47 -6.87 -14.77 -13.12
CA VAL A 47 -7.28 -15.06 -14.51
C VAL A 47 -6.29 -14.50 -15.53
N GLN A 48 -5.74 -13.30 -15.27
CA GLN A 48 -4.75 -12.66 -16.14
C GLN A 48 -3.33 -13.17 -15.85
N GLY A 49 -3.13 -13.87 -14.73
CA GLY A 49 -1.84 -14.39 -14.30
C GLY A 49 -0.81 -13.30 -13.99
N ALA A 50 -1.27 -12.10 -13.66
CA ALA A 50 -0.38 -10.97 -13.39
C ALA A 50 -1.03 -9.91 -12.52
N VAL A 51 -0.21 -9.20 -11.76
CA VAL A 51 -0.57 -7.97 -11.03
C VAL A 51 0.36 -6.83 -11.45
N SER A 52 -0.04 -5.59 -11.19
CA SER A 52 0.83 -4.42 -11.34
C SER A 52 0.91 -3.68 -10.02
N VAL A 53 2.12 -3.36 -9.58
CA VAL A 53 2.38 -2.72 -8.27
C VAL A 53 3.19 -1.45 -8.47
N THR A 54 2.85 -0.40 -7.75
CA THR A 54 3.66 0.80 -7.58
C THR A 54 3.80 1.12 -6.10
N LEU A 55 4.92 1.73 -5.70
CA LEU A 55 5.13 2.19 -4.33
C LEU A 55 5.26 3.70 -4.32
N MET A 56 4.47 4.35 -3.47
CA MET A 56 4.48 5.77 -3.23
C MET A 56 4.81 6.04 -1.76
N LEU A 57 5.80 6.90 -1.51
CA LEU A 57 6.11 7.44 -0.19
C LEU A 57 5.33 8.73 0.04
N TRP A 58 4.87 8.95 1.26
CA TRP A 58 4.13 10.16 1.60
C TRP A 58 4.44 10.65 3.02
N SER A 59 4.25 11.96 3.26
CA SER A 59 4.29 12.59 4.58
C SER A 59 3.35 13.80 4.64
N ASN A 60 3.82 15.03 4.56
CA ASN A 60 3.00 16.24 4.63
C ASN A 60 2.21 16.52 3.32
N ILE A 61 1.43 17.61 3.31
CA ILE A 61 0.52 17.97 2.19
C ILE A 61 1.19 18.09 0.83
N ALA A 62 2.49 18.38 0.77
CA ALA A 62 3.24 18.59 -0.48
C ALA A 62 4.26 17.46 -0.75
N ALA A 63 4.26 16.41 0.06
CA ALA A 63 5.29 15.38 0.04
C ALA A 63 4.69 14.01 -0.31
N GLN A 64 4.46 13.76 -1.59
CA GLN A 64 4.15 12.45 -2.17
C GLN A 64 5.13 12.20 -3.31
N ALA A 65 5.79 11.06 -3.30
CA ALA A 65 6.79 10.70 -4.31
C ALA A 65 6.66 9.23 -4.72
N ILE A 66 6.75 8.95 -6.01
CA ILE A 66 6.81 7.58 -6.51
C ILE A 66 8.19 7.02 -6.20
N GLY A 67 8.27 6.06 -5.29
CA GLY A 67 9.50 5.36 -4.92
C GLY A 67 9.83 4.26 -5.93
N VAL A 68 8.81 3.47 -6.31
CA VAL A 68 8.94 2.44 -7.36
C VAL A 68 7.82 2.65 -8.38
N PRO A 69 8.13 2.87 -9.65
CA PRO A 69 7.12 3.03 -10.70
C PRO A 69 6.33 1.74 -10.92
N TRP A 70 5.19 1.83 -11.62
CA TRP A 70 4.38 0.67 -11.97
C TRP A 70 5.22 -0.46 -12.55
N SER A 71 5.20 -1.59 -11.87
CA SER A 71 5.94 -2.81 -12.20
C SER A 71 4.93 -3.95 -12.37
N ARG A 72 4.91 -4.57 -13.56
CA ARG A 72 4.09 -5.74 -13.83
C ARG A 72 4.79 -6.99 -13.28
N ILE A 73 4.06 -7.81 -12.55
CA ILE A 73 4.54 -9.06 -11.95
C ILE A 73 3.73 -10.20 -12.57
N ALA A 74 4.38 -11.02 -13.37
CA ALA A 74 3.84 -12.22 -14.02
C ALA A 74 4.71 -13.46 -13.76
N SER A 75 5.76 -13.30 -12.95
CA SER A 75 6.69 -14.37 -12.60
C SER A 75 7.38 -14.09 -11.26
N ALA A 76 7.99 -15.12 -10.67
CA ALA A 76 8.85 -14.98 -9.50
C ALA A 76 10.04 -14.03 -9.75
N THR A 77 10.57 -14.00 -10.96
CA THR A 77 11.67 -13.09 -11.36
C THR A 77 11.22 -11.64 -11.31
N ASP A 78 9.99 -11.33 -11.76
CA ASP A 78 9.45 -9.98 -11.69
C ASP A 78 9.20 -9.55 -10.23
N ALA A 79 8.71 -10.47 -9.39
CA ALA A 79 8.52 -10.22 -7.96
C ALA A 79 9.85 -9.95 -7.24
N GLU A 80 10.92 -10.68 -7.56
CA GLU A 80 12.26 -10.42 -7.04
C GLU A 80 12.80 -9.06 -7.51
N ALA A 81 12.59 -8.70 -8.77
CA ALA A 81 12.99 -7.39 -9.30
C ALA A 81 12.26 -6.24 -8.59
N LEU A 82 10.95 -6.39 -8.31
CA LEU A 82 10.19 -5.44 -7.51
C LEU A 82 10.72 -5.37 -6.07
N ALA A 83 10.97 -6.52 -5.42
CA ALA A 83 11.51 -6.60 -4.08
C ALA A 83 12.85 -5.86 -3.96
N ALA A 84 13.77 -6.07 -4.91
CA ALA A 84 15.05 -5.39 -4.95
C ALA A 84 14.90 -3.86 -5.16
N ALA A 85 13.95 -3.44 -6.00
CA ALA A 85 13.65 -2.02 -6.22
C ALA A 85 13.08 -1.36 -4.95
N ILE A 86 12.21 -2.04 -4.21
CA ILE A 86 11.67 -1.56 -2.94
C ILE A 86 12.78 -1.45 -1.90
N GLU A 87 13.57 -2.51 -1.71
CA GLU A 87 14.65 -2.56 -0.70
C GLU A 87 15.70 -1.46 -0.92
N SER A 88 15.99 -1.11 -2.18
CA SER A 88 16.93 -0.05 -2.53
C SER A 88 16.31 1.34 -2.61
N CYS A 89 15.00 1.49 -2.42
CA CYS A 89 14.32 2.77 -2.52
C CYS A 89 14.68 3.68 -1.34
N PRO A 90 15.31 4.84 -1.58
CA PRO A 90 15.61 5.78 -0.51
C PRO A 90 14.34 6.49 -0.03
N ARG A 91 14.39 7.09 1.16
CA ARG A 91 13.32 7.96 1.66
C ARG A 91 13.29 9.26 0.84
N LEU A 92 12.44 9.29 -0.20
CA LEU A 92 12.35 10.38 -1.18
C LEU A 92 11.62 11.62 -0.65
N VAL A 93 10.89 11.50 0.45
CA VAL A 93 10.14 12.60 1.04
C VAL A 93 10.77 13.00 2.38
N ALA A 94 10.79 14.30 2.67
CA ALA A 94 11.22 14.78 3.97
C ALA A 94 10.22 14.36 5.06
N PRO A 95 10.70 14.03 6.27
CA PRO A 95 9.84 13.83 7.42
C PRO A 95 8.93 15.05 7.66
N GLY A 96 7.67 14.81 7.97
CA GLY A 96 6.69 15.89 8.16
C GLY A 96 5.44 15.39 8.87
N ALA A 97 4.38 16.16 8.77
CA ALA A 97 3.07 15.78 9.31
C ALA A 97 2.46 14.59 8.56
N THR A 98 1.38 14.03 9.09
CA THR A 98 0.66 12.87 8.58
C THR A 98 -0.52 13.35 7.71
N ALA A 99 -0.26 13.65 6.42
CA ALA A 99 -1.27 14.15 5.49
C ALA A 99 -1.96 13.00 4.73
N LEU A 100 -2.63 12.13 5.46
CA LEU A 100 -3.22 10.88 4.98
C LEU A 100 -4.23 11.08 3.83
N GLY A 101 -5.09 12.11 3.92
CA GLY A 101 -6.05 12.42 2.85
C GLY A 101 -5.36 12.87 1.54
N GLU A 102 -4.20 13.54 1.63
CA GLU A 102 -3.41 13.90 0.45
C GLU A 102 -2.74 12.67 -0.17
N ALA A 103 -2.21 11.78 0.67
CA ALA A 103 -1.64 10.49 0.24
C ALA A 103 -2.70 9.65 -0.50
N MET A 104 -3.91 9.57 0.05
CA MET A 104 -5.02 8.84 -0.59
C MET A 104 -5.43 9.47 -1.92
N ALA A 105 -5.54 10.80 -2.01
CA ALA A 105 -5.84 11.48 -3.26
C ALA A 105 -4.77 11.25 -4.34
N ALA A 106 -3.49 11.24 -3.96
CA ALA A 106 -2.39 10.94 -4.85
C ALA A 106 -2.44 9.46 -5.32
N GLY A 107 -2.69 8.51 -4.40
CA GLY A 107 -2.83 7.09 -4.73
C GLY A 107 -3.99 6.82 -5.69
N PHE A 108 -5.15 7.45 -5.50
CA PHE A 108 -6.26 7.35 -6.45
C PHE A 108 -5.94 7.97 -7.81
N THR A 109 -5.15 9.05 -7.82
CA THR A 109 -4.67 9.63 -9.08
C THR A 109 -3.77 8.64 -9.82
N LEU A 110 -2.88 7.92 -9.13
CA LEU A 110 -2.04 6.87 -9.72
C LEU A 110 -2.89 5.73 -10.29
N LEU A 111 -3.91 5.27 -9.58
CA LEU A 111 -4.83 4.23 -10.06
C LEU A 111 -5.62 4.69 -11.29
N GLY A 112 -6.17 5.90 -11.26
CA GLY A 112 -6.93 6.47 -12.37
C GLY A 112 -6.08 6.78 -13.61
N ALA A 113 -4.78 7.02 -13.43
CA ALA A 113 -3.81 7.28 -14.51
C ALA A 113 -3.10 6.01 -15.02
N TYR A 114 -3.41 4.84 -14.48
CA TYR A 114 -2.80 3.59 -14.91
C TYR A 114 -3.09 3.31 -16.39
N GLN A 115 -2.04 3.08 -17.19
CA GLN A 115 -2.14 2.98 -18.65
C GLN A 115 -2.55 1.57 -19.14
N GLY A 116 -2.90 0.66 -18.25
CA GLY A 116 -3.34 -0.70 -18.57
C GLY A 116 -4.82 -0.93 -18.23
N VAL A 117 -5.22 -2.20 -18.37
CA VAL A 117 -6.52 -2.69 -17.91
C VAL A 117 -6.31 -3.54 -16.67
N PHE A 118 -7.10 -3.35 -15.65
CA PHE A 118 -7.09 -4.16 -14.43
C PHE A 118 -8.51 -4.59 -14.07
N THR A 119 -8.62 -5.73 -13.42
CA THR A 119 -9.91 -6.22 -12.89
C THR A 119 -10.26 -5.47 -11.61
N ARG A 120 -9.27 -5.19 -10.75
CA ARG A 120 -9.44 -4.52 -9.46
C ARG A 120 -8.33 -3.50 -9.21
N GLY A 121 -8.69 -2.30 -8.79
CA GLY A 121 -7.77 -1.25 -8.35
C GLY A 121 -7.80 -1.11 -6.83
N VAL A 122 -6.65 -1.26 -6.18
CA VAL A 122 -6.52 -1.23 -4.72
C VAL A 122 -5.42 -0.27 -4.31
N MET A 123 -5.68 0.49 -3.25
CA MET A 123 -4.66 1.23 -2.51
C MET A 123 -4.48 0.57 -1.14
N ASP A 124 -3.23 0.25 -0.83
CA ASP A 124 -2.77 -0.28 0.44
C ASP A 124 -2.05 0.83 1.20
N VAL A 125 -2.63 1.30 2.31
CA VAL A 125 -2.06 2.34 3.16
C VAL A 125 -1.38 1.69 4.36
N SER A 126 -0.08 1.99 4.57
CA SER A 126 0.65 1.58 5.76
C SER A 126 1.22 2.80 6.47
N GLY A 127 1.02 2.90 7.78
CA GLY A 127 1.52 4.01 8.60
C GLY A 127 1.31 3.76 10.09
N ASP A 128 1.88 4.69 10.91
CA ASP A 128 1.91 4.62 12.37
C ASP A 128 1.18 5.79 13.06
N GLY A 129 0.58 6.70 12.30
CA GLY A 129 -0.08 7.89 12.84
C GLY A 129 -1.45 8.18 12.26
N ALA A 130 -2.30 8.80 13.08
CA ALA A 130 -3.57 9.36 12.66
C ALA A 130 -3.35 10.62 11.81
N TRP A 131 -4.31 10.90 10.95
CA TRP A 131 -4.32 12.13 10.15
C TRP A 131 -4.26 13.38 11.03
N ASN A 132 -3.31 14.28 10.71
CA ASN A 132 -3.13 15.53 11.44
C ASN A 132 -2.93 16.76 10.53
N GLN A 133 -2.90 16.59 9.21
CA GLN A 133 -2.71 17.68 8.25
C GLN A 133 -3.44 17.42 6.92
N GLY A 134 -3.84 18.48 6.25
CA GLY A 134 -4.46 18.44 4.92
C GLY A 134 -5.92 17.98 4.94
N ARG A 135 -6.36 17.37 3.87
CA ARG A 135 -7.74 16.86 3.71
C ARG A 135 -8.04 15.75 4.69
N SER A 136 -9.28 15.74 5.21
CA SER A 136 -9.78 14.57 5.94
C SER A 136 -9.78 13.33 5.03
N PRO A 137 -9.26 12.17 5.49
CA PRO A 137 -9.20 10.97 4.68
C PRO A 137 -10.57 10.38 4.32
N GLY A 138 -11.57 10.44 5.20
CA GLY A 138 -12.89 9.86 4.97
C GLY A 138 -13.57 10.34 3.67
N PRO A 139 -13.77 11.64 3.44
CA PRO A 139 -14.32 12.16 2.19
C PRO A 139 -13.49 11.79 0.95
N VAL A 140 -12.15 11.72 1.07
CA VAL A 140 -11.27 11.31 -0.04
C VAL A 140 -11.45 9.83 -0.35
N ARG A 141 -11.52 8.98 0.68
CA ARG A 141 -11.87 7.56 0.55
C ARG A 141 -13.18 7.38 -0.22
N ASP A 142 -14.21 8.11 0.17
CA ASP A 142 -15.55 7.97 -0.43
C ASP A 142 -15.53 8.30 -1.93
N ILE A 143 -14.74 9.30 -2.35
CA ILE A 143 -14.53 9.62 -3.77
C ILE A 143 -13.84 8.45 -4.50
N GLY A 144 -12.79 7.87 -3.92
CA GLY A 144 -12.09 6.72 -4.51
C GLY A 144 -12.97 5.49 -4.62
N VAL A 145 -13.75 5.21 -3.58
CA VAL A 145 -14.72 4.09 -3.57
C VAL A 145 -15.81 4.29 -4.61
N ALA A 146 -16.34 5.51 -4.75
CA ALA A 146 -17.31 5.84 -5.80
C ALA A 146 -16.72 5.69 -7.21
N ALA A 147 -15.40 5.84 -7.38
CA ALA A 147 -14.69 5.57 -8.63
C ALA A 147 -14.39 4.07 -8.85
N GLY A 148 -14.78 3.17 -7.93
CA GLY A 148 -14.61 1.73 -8.04
C GLY A 148 -13.33 1.18 -7.42
N PHE A 149 -12.56 2.00 -6.68
CA PHE A 149 -11.34 1.56 -6.00
C PHE A 149 -11.62 1.02 -4.60
N VAL A 150 -10.69 0.22 -4.11
CA VAL A 150 -10.70 -0.31 -2.74
C VAL A 150 -9.52 0.26 -1.97
N VAL A 151 -9.72 0.58 -0.69
CA VAL A 151 -8.65 0.99 0.21
C VAL A 151 -8.56 0.01 1.36
N ASN A 152 -7.39 -0.59 1.53
CA ASN A 152 -7.04 -1.39 2.68
C ASN A 152 -5.93 -0.71 3.49
N ALA A 153 -5.75 -1.12 4.74
CA ALA A 153 -4.77 -0.48 5.60
C ALA A 153 -4.02 -1.46 6.50
N LEU A 154 -2.78 -1.11 6.84
CA LEU A 154 -2.00 -1.68 7.93
C LEU A 154 -1.60 -0.58 8.90
N ALA A 155 -2.12 -0.63 10.11
CA ALA A 155 -1.77 0.26 11.20
C ALA A 155 -0.60 -0.32 12.02
N VAL A 156 0.47 0.45 12.20
CA VAL A 156 1.55 0.13 13.15
C VAL A 156 1.21 0.84 14.45
N VAL A 157 0.77 0.10 15.48
CA VAL A 157 0.19 0.67 16.71
C VAL A 157 1.24 0.82 17.84
N ASN A 158 2.50 1.11 17.48
CA ASN A 158 3.58 1.29 18.44
C ASN A 158 3.39 2.52 19.35
N GLU A 159 2.87 3.64 18.83
CA GLU A 159 2.69 4.90 19.55
C GLU A 159 1.21 5.27 19.75
N GLU A 160 0.34 4.92 18.79
CA GLU A 160 -1.09 5.26 18.81
C GLU A 160 -1.96 3.98 18.92
N PRO A 161 -2.37 3.57 20.13
CA PRO A 161 -3.15 2.34 20.33
C PRO A 161 -4.51 2.30 19.61
N ASP A 162 -5.12 3.48 19.40
CA ASP A 162 -6.43 3.62 18.74
C ASP A 162 -6.33 3.75 17.21
N LEU A 163 -5.12 3.64 16.64
CA LEU A 163 -4.87 3.87 15.22
C LEU A 163 -5.68 2.93 14.31
N LEU A 164 -5.82 1.65 14.69
CA LEU A 164 -6.64 0.71 13.94
C LEU A 164 -8.09 1.18 13.81
N ALA A 165 -8.68 1.66 14.91
CA ALA A 165 -10.05 2.20 14.91
C ALA A 165 -10.14 3.44 14.00
N HIS A 166 -9.15 4.34 14.06
CA HIS A 166 -9.07 5.49 13.18
C HIS A 166 -9.00 5.08 11.70
N TYR A 167 -8.21 4.07 11.35
CA TYR A 167 -8.08 3.60 9.98
C TYR A 167 -9.36 2.90 9.48
N ILE A 168 -10.03 2.12 10.33
CA ILE A 168 -11.33 1.51 9.99
C ILE A 168 -12.37 2.58 9.67
N GLU A 169 -12.44 3.63 10.49
CA GLU A 169 -13.43 4.69 10.33
C GLU A 169 -13.14 5.60 9.13
N ASN A 170 -11.88 5.98 8.93
CA ASN A 170 -11.54 7.10 8.04
C ASN A 170 -10.80 6.69 6.76
N VAL A 171 -10.14 5.52 6.72
CA VAL A 171 -9.25 5.13 5.61
C VAL A 171 -9.83 4.00 4.78
N VAL A 172 -10.24 2.92 5.44
CA VAL A 172 -10.70 1.69 4.78
C VAL A 172 -12.03 1.89 4.08
N GLY A 173 -12.16 1.39 2.86
CA GLY A 173 -13.41 1.50 2.10
C GLY A 173 -13.42 0.69 0.80
N GLY A 174 -14.62 0.45 0.30
CA GLY A 174 -14.87 -0.34 -0.89
C GLY A 174 -15.21 -1.81 -0.59
N PRO A 175 -15.68 -2.56 -1.62
CA PRO A 175 -16.08 -3.95 -1.44
C PRO A 175 -14.92 -4.85 -0.96
N GLY A 176 -15.12 -5.58 0.12
CA GLY A 176 -14.13 -6.49 0.67
C GLY A 176 -12.92 -5.82 1.34
N SER A 177 -12.97 -4.49 1.54
CA SER A 177 -11.92 -3.75 2.22
C SER A 177 -11.69 -4.21 3.65
N PHE A 178 -10.46 -4.04 4.13
CA PHE A 178 -10.07 -4.45 5.48
C PHE A 178 -8.94 -3.60 6.04
N ALA A 179 -8.85 -3.54 7.37
CA ALA A 179 -7.67 -3.07 8.08
C ALA A 179 -7.03 -4.24 8.85
N MET A 180 -5.73 -4.16 9.02
CA MET A 180 -4.92 -5.01 9.89
C MET A 180 -4.06 -4.12 10.79
N GLU A 181 -3.57 -4.68 11.87
CA GLU A 181 -2.60 -4.01 12.74
C GLU A 181 -1.36 -4.87 12.95
N THR A 182 -0.27 -4.20 13.29
CA THR A 182 0.94 -4.78 13.86
C THR A 182 1.39 -3.94 15.05
N THR A 183 1.92 -4.59 16.08
CA THR A 183 2.29 -3.92 17.33
C THR A 183 3.56 -3.08 17.20
N ASP A 184 4.41 -3.42 16.24
CA ASP A 184 5.72 -2.78 16.06
C ASP A 184 6.25 -3.03 14.64
N TYR A 185 7.33 -2.33 14.31
CA TYR A 185 8.01 -2.48 13.02
C TYR A 185 8.80 -3.79 12.88
N ALA A 186 9.18 -4.45 13.98
CA ALA A 186 9.84 -5.76 13.92
C ALA A 186 8.90 -6.84 13.39
N SER A 187 7.59 -6.72 13.67
CA SER A 187 6.54 -7.63 13.21
C SER A 187 5.95 -7.24 11.84
N PHE A 188 6.40 -6.11 11.26
CA PHE A 188 5.84 -5.55 10.03
C PHE A 188 5.95 -6.51 8.83
N ALA A 189 7.09 -7.19 8.67
CA ALA A 189 7.30 -8.11 7.54
C ALA A 189 6.25 -9.24 7.49
N GLU A 190 5.93 -9.85 8.63
CA GLU A 190 4.91 -10.89 8.69
C GLU A 190 3.49 -10.31 8.49
N ALA A 191 3.22 -9.13 9.03
CA ALA A 191 1.94 -8.44 8.84
C ALA A 191 1.71 -8.10 7.35
N ILE A 192 2.70 -7.57 6.65
CA ILE A 192 2.63 -7.28 5.21
C ILE A 192 2.49 -8.56 4.38
N ARG A 193 3.23 -9.62 4.70
CA ARG A 193 3.08 -10.91 4.01
C ARG A 193 1.62 -11.39 4.06
N ARG A 194 1.03 -11.43 5.24
CA ARG A 194 -0.37 -11.84 5.45
C ARG A 194 -1.35 -10.90 4.74
N LYS A 195 -1.05 -9.60 4.78
CA LYS A 195 -1.87 -8.59 4.14
C LYS A 195 -1.86 -8.74 2.62
N LEU A 196 -0.69 -8.90 1.99
CA LEU A 196 -0.56 -9.11 0.55
C LEU A 196 -1.27 -10.38 0.08
N LEU A 197 -1.16 -11.49 0.84
CA LEU A 197 -1.92 -12.69 0.54
C LEU A 197 -3.43 -12.43 0.52
N ARG A 198 -3.95 -11.70 1.50
CA ARG A 198 -5.37 -11.33 1.57
C ARG A 198 -5.77 -10.40 0.42
N GLU A 199 -4.92 -9.42 0.07
CA GLU A 199 -5.12 -8.51 -1.06
C GLU A 199 -5.32 -9.28 -2.37
N VAL A 200 -4.41 -10.20 -2.64
CA VAL A 200 -4.39 -10.96 -3.90
C VAL A 200 -5.54 -11.96 -3.93
N GLN A 201 -5.77 -12.71 -2.85
CA GLN A 201 -6.86 -13.70 -2.75
C GLN A 201 -8.26 -13.07 -2.83
N GLY A 202 -8.44 -11.87 -2.31
CA GLY A 202 -9.68 -11.11 -2.45
C GLY A 202 -10.03 -10.77 -3.92
N ALA A 203 -9.07 -10.86 -4.83
CA ALA A 203 -9.27 -10.73 -6.27
C ALA A 203 -9.88 -11.99 -6.92
N MET A 204 -9.86 -13.15 -6.23
CA MET A 204 -10.33 -14.42 -6.77
C MET A 204 -11.77 -14.79 -6.37
N VAL A 205 -12.41 -14.02 -5.51
CA VAL A 205 -13.75 -14.32 -4.94
C VAL A 205 -14.83 -13.35 -5.42
N ALA A 206 -14.54 -12.53 -6.41
CA ALA A 206 -15.48 -11.55 -6.99
C ALA A 206 -16.10 -12.05 -8.30
#